data_7c47c47c83488386cc12a08446918a31
#
_entry.id   7c47c47c83488386cc12a08446918a31
#
_cell.length_a   1.000
_cell.length_b   1.000
_cell.length_c   1.000
_cell.angle_alpha   90.00
_cell.angle_beta   90.00
_cell.angle_gamma   90.00
#
_symmetry.space_group_name_H-M   'P 1'
#
loop_
_entity.id
_entity.type
_entity.pdbx_description
1 polymer ?
#
loop_
_entity_poly.entity_id
_entity_poly.type
_entity_poly.pdbx_seq_one_letter_code
_entity_poly.pdbx_strand_id
1 'polypeptide(L)'
;IAERIKDKIKKCRKFILIATETAIASKWCNWELGYGDAYHFPNDIAIMPILESRDEKFSGSEYLQIYPIITNEFQYSIGNYYVEYRGAKISLKNWLSR
;
A
#
# COMPACT_ATOMS: atom_id res chain seq x y z
N ILE A 1 3.99 20.64 9.67
CA ILE A 1 3.95 19.17 9.74
C ILE A 1 3.45 18.58 8.42
N ALA A 2 2.32 19.07 7.91
CA ALA A 2 1.76 18.59 6.64
C ALA A 2 2.72 18.81 5.46
N GLU A 3 3.42 19.93 5.43
CA GLU A 3 4.37 20.23 4.37
C GLU A 3 5.57 19.28 4.37
N ARG A 4 6.02 18.84 5.53
CA ARG A 4 7.10 17.86 5.65
C ARG A 4 6.68 16.50 5.12
N ILE A 5 5.44 16.08 5.40
CA ILE A 5 4.92 14.83 4.91
C ILE A 5 4.75 14.88 3.40
N LYS A 6 4.21 15.97 2.86
CA LYS A 6 4.10 16.18 1.42
C LYS A 6 5.45 16.06 0.72
N ASP A 7 6.44 16.70 1.29
CA ASP A 7 7.80 16.70 0.73
C ASP A 7 8.38 15.29 0.70
N LYS A 8 8.20 14.53 1.78
CA LYS A 8 8.65 13.14 1.85
C LYS A 8 7.93 12.25 0.86
N ILE A 9 6.62 12.38 0.72
CA ILE A 9 5.83 11.61 -0.25
C ILE A 9 6.31 11.91 -1.67
N LYS A 10 6.51 13.17 -1.97
CA LYS A 10 6.95 13.60 -3.30
C LYS A 10 8.35 13.10 -3.64
N LYS A 11 9.27 13.11 -2.68
CA LYS A 11 10.67 12.80 -2.92
C LYS A 11 11.03 11.32 -2.78
N CYS A 12 10.20 10.52 -2.10
CA CYS A 12 10.48 9.10 -1.95
C CYS A 12 10.34 8.39 -3.29
N ARG A 13 11.13 7.34 -3.47
CA ARG A 13 11.10 6.56 -4.71
C ARG A 13 9.91 5.59 -4.74
N LYS A 14 9.57 5.04 -3.60
CA LYS A 14 8.44 4.12 -3.43
C LYS A 14 7.56 4.59 -2.30
N PHE A 15 6.26 4.50 -2.47
CA PHE A 15 5.29 4.87 -1.45
C PHE A 15 4.46 3.66 -1.07
N ILE A 16 4.51 3.26 0.19
CA ILE A 16 3.72 2.15 0.71
C ILE A 16 2.78 2.70 1.78
N LEU A 17 1.49 2.54 1.55
CA LEU A 17 0.48 2.90 2.54
C LEU A 17 0.12 1.68 3.36
N ILE A 18 0.35 1.75 4.67
CA ILE A 18 -0.07 0.70 5.59
C ILE A 18 -1.53 0.98 5.97
N ALA A 19 -2.41 0.07 5.59
CA ALA A 19 -3.86 0.27 5.71
C ALA A 19 -4.47 -0.72 6.69
N THR A 20 -4.87 -0.21 7.86
CA THR A 20 -5.77 -0.92 8.78
C THR A 20 -7.19 -0.45 8.45
N GLU A 21 -8.22 -1.17 8.95
CA GLU A 21 -9.60 -0.72 8.76
C GLU A 21 -9.83 0.66 9.37
N THR A 22 -9.25 0.91 10.53
CA THR A 22 -9.33 2.21 11.18
C THR A 22 -8.65 3.30 10.35
N ALA A 23 -7.47 3.01 9.81
CA ALA A 23 -6.74 3.96 8.99
C ALA A 23 -7.50 4.30 7.70
N ILE A 24 -8.13 3.31 7.07
CA ILE A 24 -8.91 3.52 5.84
C ILE A 24 -10.06 4.50 6.07
N ALA A 25 -10.66 4.48 7.24
CA ALA A 25 -11.74 5.41 7.59
C ALA A 25 -11.23 6.83 7.88
N SER A 26 -9.93 7.01 8.01
CA SER A 26 -9.33 8.29 8.35
C SER A 26 -9.26 9.23 7.15
N LYS A 27 -9.67 10.45 7.32
CA LYS A 27 -9.50 11.50 6.30
C LYS A 27 -8.03 11.75 6.00
N TRP A 28 -7.18 11.64 7.01
CA TRP A 28 -5.74 11.84 6.88
C TRP A 28 -5.12 10.76 5.98
N CYS A 29 -5.50 9.51 6.19
CA CYS A 29 -5.04 8.40 5.35
C CYS A 29 -5.45 8.59 3.89
N ASN A 30 -6.70 8.99 3.66
CA ASN A 30 -7.20 9.24 2.30
C ASN A 30 -6.47 10.39 1.63
N TRP A 31 -6.13 11.43 2.39
CA TRP A 31 -5.36 12.55 1.89
C TRP A 31 -3.94 12.12 1.47
N GLU A 32 -3.27 11.33 2.32
CA GLU A 32 -1.95 10.81 2.02
C GLU A 32 -1.96 9.93 0.78
N LEU A 33 -2.99 9.08 0.65
CA LEU A 33 -3.13 8.21 -0.50
C LEU A 33 -3.30 9.01 -1.78
N GLY A 34 -4.15 10.04 -1.77
CA GLY A 34 -4.35 10.89 -2.94
C GLY A 34 -3.07 11.62 -3.35
N TYR A 35 -2.30 12.07 -2.38
CA TYR A 35 -1.04 12.73 -2.65
C TYR A 35 0.01 11.75 -3.19
N GLY A 36 0.07 10.55 -2.61
CA GLY A 36 0.95 9.49 -3.10
C GLY A 36 0.60 9.05 -4.51
N ASP A 37 -0.69 8.93 -4.81
CA ASP A 37 -1.18 8.60 -6.16
C ASP A 37 -0.64 9.58 -7.19
N ALA A 38 -0.74 10.88 -6.91
CA ALA A 38 -0.33 11.92 -7.83
C ALA A 38 1.15 11.81 -8.24
N TYR A 39 2.00 11.33 -7.35
CA TYR A 39 3.44 11.26 -7.61
C TYR A 39 3.96 9.86 -7.92
N HIS A 40 3.24 8.80 -7.52
CA HIS A 40 3.79 7.44 -7.55
C HIS A 40 2.95 6.42 -8.32
N PHE A 41 1.70 6.72 -8.64
CA PHE A 41 0.87 5.77 -9.38
C PHE A 41 1.33 5.69 -10.85
N PRO A 42 1.32 4.52 -11.47
CA PRO A 42 0.96 3.21 -10.91
C PRO A 42 2.15 2.37 -10.44
N ASN A 43 3.38 2.74 -10.78
CA ASN A 43 4.53 1.85 -10.67
C ASN A 43 5.21 1.89 -9.29
N ASP A 44 5.02 2.97 -8.55
CA ASP A 44 5.79 3.24 -7.34
C ASP A 44 4.92 3.43 -6.10
N ILE A 45 3.68 2.93 -6.13
CA ILE A 45 2.76 2.97 -5.01
C ILE A 45 2.18 1.58 -4.75
N ALA A 46 2.05 1.20 -3.49
CA ALA A 46 1.39 -0.03 -3.10
C ALA A 46 0.70 0.14 -1.76
N ILE A 47 -0.34 -0.64 -1.55
CA ILE A 47 -1.10 -0.68 -0.30
C ILE A 47 -0.73 -1.96 0.43
N MET A 48 -0.35 -1.84 1.70
CA MET A 48 -0.10 -2.99 2.56
C MET A 48 -1.25 -3.11 3.57
N PRO A 49 -2.23 -3.99 3.33
CA PRO A 49 -3.33 -4.17 4.27
C PRO A 49 -2.86 -4.91 5.52
N ILE A 50 -3.28 -4.42 6.67
CA ILE A 50 -3.01 -5.03 7.96
C ILE A 50 -4.32 -5.50 8.53
N LEU A 51 -4.44 -6.81 8.75
CA LEU A 51 -5.62 -7.40 9.36
C LEU A 51 -5.45 -7.46 10.87
N GLU A 52 -6.49 -7.08 11.62
CA GLU A 52 -6.44 -7.07 13.08
C GLU A 52 -6.71 -8.45 13.67
N SER A 53 -7.32 -9.36 12.90
CA SER A 53 -7.55 -10.73 13.32
C SER A 53 -7.32 -11.70 12.17
N ARG A 54 -7.08 -12.99 12.50
CA ARG A 54 -6.82 -14.04 11.52
C ARG A 54 -8.02 -14.29 10.59
N ASP A 55 -9.21 -14.06 11.09
CA ASP A 55 -10.44 -14.36 10.36
C ASP A 55 -10.93 -13.17 9.54
N GLU A 56 -10.28 -12.03 9.66
CA GLU A 56 -10.63 -10.84 8.93
C GLU A 56 -10.11 -10.91 7.50
N LYS A 57 -11.00 -10.62 6.57
CA LYS A 57 -10.60 -10.37 5.18
C LYS A 57 -10.53 -8.86 4.99
N PHE A 58 -9.45 -8.41 4.34
CA PHE A 58 -9.33 -7.01 4.02
C PHE A 58 -10.44 -6.61 3.06
N SER A 59 -11.37 -5.81 3.57
CA SER A 59 -12.54 -5.35 2.80
C SER A 59 -12.49 -3.86 2.53
N GLY A 60 -11.33 -3.26 2.55
CA GLY A 60 -11.15 -1.81 2.44
C GLY A 60 -12.02 -1.15 1.39
N SER A 61 -12.03 0.16 1.37
CA SER A 61 -12.80 0.93 0.40
C SER A 61 -12.47 0.47 -1.02
N GLU A 62 -13.49 0.39 -1.87
CA GLU A 62 -13.32 -0.14 -3.23
C GLU A 62 -12.22 0.60 -4.00
N TYR A 63 -12.06 1.89 -3.79
CA TYR A 63 -11.04 2.65 -4.50
C TYR A 63 -9.61 2.21 -4.14
N LEU A 64 -9.40 1.61 -2.96
CA LEU A 64 -8.09 1.06 -2.60
C LEU A 64 -7.74 -0.16 -3.46
N GLN A 65 -8.75 -0.84 -4.00
CA GLN A 65 -8.53 -2.02 -4.83
C GLN A 65 -7.94 -1.70 -6.21
N ILE A 66 -7.96 -0.45 -6.60
CA ILE A 66 -7.35 -0.03 -7.87
C ILE A 66 -5.82 0.08 -7.78
N TYR A 67 -5.27 0.03 -6.60
CA TYR A 67 -3.83 0.15 -6.38
C TYR A 67 -3.14 -1.21 -6.26
N PRO A 68 -1.83 -1.28 -6.56
CA PRO A 68 -1.07 -2.49 -6.26
C PRO A 68 -1.15 -2.84 -4.77
N ILE A 69 -1.29 -4.13 -4.48
CA ILE A 69 -1.48 -4.63 -3.12
C ILE A 69 -0.30 -5.51 -2.72
N ILE A 70 0.24 -5.27 -1.54
CA ILE A 70 1.29 -6.13 -0.98
C ILE A 70 0.61 -7.30 -0.28
N THR A 71 0.92 -8.51 -0.71
CA THR A 71 0.35 -9.74 -0.19
C THR A 71 1.44 -10.67 0.33
N ASN A 72 1.05 -11.57 1.24
CA ASN A 72 1.92 -12.63 1.73
C ASN A 72 1.32 -13.97 1.33
N GLU A 73 2.05 -14.75 0.55
CA GLU A 73 1.57 -16.03 0.03
C GLU A 73 1.34 -17.06 1.14
N PHE A 74 2.16 -17.01 2.18
CA PHE A 74 2.01 -17.90 3.33
C PHE A 74 1.80 -17.05 4.59
N GLN A 75 0.64 -17.21 5.21
CA GLN A 75 0.17 -16.41 6.33
C GLN A 75 1.15 -16.33 7.51
N TYR A 76 2.09 -17.26 7.60
CA TYR A 76 3.06 -17.33 8.71
C TYR A 76 4.52 -17.30 8.26
N SER A 77 4.77 -17.07 6.98
CA SER A 77 6.14 -17.07 6.45
C SER A 77 6.70 -15.66 6.39
N ILE A 78 7.79 -15.41 7.10
CA ILE A 78 8.50 -14.15 7.02
C ILE A 78 9.32 -14.13 5.73
N GLY A 79 9.12 -13.13 4.89
CA GLY A 79 9.96 -12.90 3.72
C GLY A 79 9.34 -13.17 2.36
N ASN A 80 8.15 -13.79 2.31
CA ASN A 80 7.49 -14.08 1.03
C ASN A 80 6.38 -13.08 0.74
N TYR A 81 6.76 -11.83 0.55
CA TYR A 81 5.84 -10.76 0.19
C TYR A 81 5.90 -10.48 -1.29
N TYR A 82 4.74 -10.17 -1.87
CA TYR A 82 4.57 -9.91 -3.29
C TYR A 82 3.76 -8.64 -3.48
N VAL A 83 3.97 -7.99 -4.61
CA VAL A 83 3.11 -6.88 -5.04
C VAL A 83 2.27 -7.40 -6.19
N GLU A 84 0.94 -7.37 -6.03
CA GLU A 84 -0.02 -7.82 -7.03
C GLU A 84 -0.74 -6.62 -7.63
N TYR A 85 -0.81 -6.58 -8.96
CA TYR A 85 -1.51 -5.52 -9.66
C TYR A 85 -2.00 -6.03 -11.00
N ARG A 86 -3.32 -5.96 -11.21
CA ARG A 86 -3.99 -6.35 -12.46
C ARG A 86 -3.57 -7.74 -12.95
N GLY A 87 -3.56 -8.71 -12.04
CA GLY A 87 -3.20 -10.08 -12.36
C GLY A 87 -1.72 -10.38 -12.44
N ALA A 88 -0.88 -9.37 -12.38
CA ALA A 88 0.57 -9.55 -12.35
C ALA A 88 1.05 -9.61 -10.90
N LYS A 89 2.10 -10.39 -10.67
CA LYS A 89 2.66 -10.61 -9.34
C LYS A 89 4.18 -10.56 -9.41
N ILE A 90 4.78 -9.74 -8.55
CA ILE A 90 6.23 -9.57 -8.49
C ILE A 90 6.65 -9.59 -7.03
N SER A 91 7.83 -10.13 -6.72
CA SER A 91 8.31 -10.12 -5.34
C SER A 91 8.47 -8.68 -4.83
N LEU A 92 8.20 -8.47 -3.56
CA LEU A 92 8.38 -7.14 -2.94
C LEU A 92 9.81 -6.67 -3.10
N LYS A 93 10.78 -7.58 -2.95
CA LYS A 93 12.20 -7.26 -3.13
C LYS A 93 12.48 -6.69 -4.52
N ASN A 94 11.97 -7.34 -5.57
CA ASN A 94 12.16 -6.87 -6.93
C ASN A 94 11.43 -5.56 -7.20
N TRP A 95 10.22 -5.43 -6.64
CA TRP A 95 9.46 -4.20 -6.77
C TRP A 95 10.19 -3.00 -6.15
N LEU A 96 10.79 -3.21 -4.98
CA LEU A 96 11.56 -2.15 -4.31
C LEU A 96 12.82 -1.77 -5.07
N SER A 97 13.35 -2.68 -5.89
CA SER A 97 14.58 -2.48 -6.66
C SER A 97 14.40 -1.75 -7.98
N ARG A 98 13.17 -1.68 -8.43
CA ARG A 98 12.86 -1.02 -9.72
C ARG A 98 13.20 0.45 -9.72
#